data_fa20f88902034a0ce209a205185ccf98
#
_entry.id   fa20f88902034a0ce209a205185ccf98
#
_cell.length_a   1.000
_cell.length_b   1.000
_cell.length_c   1.000
_cell.angle_alpha   90.00
_cell.angle_beta   90.00
_cell.angle_gamma   90.00
#
_symmetry.space_group_name_H-M   'P 1'
#
loop_
_entity.id
_entity.type
_entity.pdbx_description
1 polymer ?
#
loop_
_entity_poly.entity_id
_entity_poly.type
_entity_poly.pdbx_seq_one_letter_code
_entity_poly.pdbx_strand_id
1 'polypeptide(L)'
;MSSRKGKLYVVGVGPGNHDHMTYRAKMIIEKSEVIIGYDTYVSLVEDLITGKEVYRYAMTQEVDRANQAIDFAEKGRIVSLVSSGDPGIYGMVGLIYEILAQKGWNREDSSSIYVECVPGVSSLNSCAALVGSPLMTDFAVVSMSDLLVPWDIIVKRVEAAAMGDYVTVIYNPASKKRVHQLRDTREIFLKYRKPDTPIAIVKGAYRESQEIVVTTLDKMLEHQDMLGMITTVIVGNSSTFNYEGMMINPRGYTSKYELIKQQQQQQPTKQ
;
A
#
# COMPACT_ATOMS: atom_id res chain seq x y z
N MET A 1 -5.69 41.09 -14.31
CA MET A 1 -6.32 39.78 -14.50
C MET A 1 -5.93 38.96 -13.25
N SER A 2 -6.90 38.58 -12.43
CA SER A 2 -6.61 37.66 -11.32
C SER A 2 -6.16 36.34 -11.92
N SER A 3 -4.90 35.94 -11.70
CA SER A 3 -4.40 34.67 -12.17
C SER A 3 -5.22 33.54 -11.51
N ARG A 4 -5.73 32.61 -12.30
CA ARG A 4 -6.44 31.42 -11.79
C ARG A 4 -5.52 30.70 -10.78
N LYS A 5 -6.02 30.45 -9.57
CA LYS A 5 -5.29 29.70 -8.55
C LYS A 5 -5.07 28.26 -9.03
N GLY A 6 -3.82 27.84 -9.14
CA GLY A 6 -3.51 26.48 -9.56
C GLY A 6 -3.79 25.45 -8.47
N LYS A 7 -3.92 24.20 -8.90
CA LYS A 7 -4.27 23.10 -8.01
C LYS A 7 -3.35 21.91 -8.26
N LEU A 8 -2.76 21.41 -7.19
CA LEU A 8 -2.00 20.17 -7.19
C LEU A 8 -2.74 19.11 -6.39
N TYR A 9 -3.09 18.03 -7.05
CA TYR A 9 -3.64 16.84 -6.43
C TYR A 9 -2.60 15.72 -6.45
N VAL A 10 -2.28 15.17 -5.29
CA VAL A 10 -1.48 13.95 -5.17
C VAL A 10 -2.45 12.80 -5.06
N VAL A 11 -2.60 12.01 -6.13
CA VAL A 11 -3.73 11.12 -6.32
C VAL A 11 -3.32 9.65 -6.20
N GLY A 12 -3.92 8.93 -5.26
CA GLY A 12 -3.83 7.47 -5.17
C GLY A 12 -4.80 6.81 -6.15
N VAL A 13 -4.26 6.08 -7.12
CA VAL A 13 -5.08 5.41 -8.13
C VAL A 13 -5.50 3.98 -7.74
N GLY A 14 -5.20 3.58 -6.51
CA GLY A 14 -5.53 2.23 -6.04
C GLY A 14 -4.53 1.17 -6.54
N PRO A 15 -4.84 -0.12 -6.37
CA PRO A 15 -3.88 -1.21 -6.59
C PRO A 15 -3.64 -1.55 -8.05
N GLY A 16 -4.63 -1.41 -8.94
CA GLY A 16 -4.39 -1.78 -10.31
C GLY A 16 -5.53 -1.62 -11.31
N ASN A 17 -6.78 -1.81 -10.91
CA ASN A 17 -7.93 -1.65 -11.80
C ASN A 17 -8.89 -0.54 -11.31
N HIS A 18 -9.81 -0.13 -12.16
CA HIS A 18 -10.75 0.96 -11.87
C HIS A 18 -11.79 0.60 -10.82
N ASP A 19 -12.15 -0.66 -10.65
CA ASP A 19 -13.11 -1.10 -9.64
C ASP A 19 -12.62 -0.80 -8.22
N HIS A 20 -11.31 -0.71 -8.04
CA HIS A 20 -10.66 -0.41 -6.77
C HIS A 20 -10.11 1.03 -6.70
N MET A 21 -10.41 1.86 -7.69
CA MET A 21 -10.11 3.29 -7.64
C MET A 21 -11.23 4.02 -6.90
N THR A 22 -10.87 4.98 -6.05
CA THR A 22 -11.89 5.82 -5.42
C THR A 22 -12.57 6.71 -6.47
N TYR A 23 -13.87 6.92 -6.30
CA TYR A 23 -14.62 7.85 -7.18
C TYR A 23 -13.99 9.25 -7.20
N ARG A 24 -13.45 9.71 -6.06
CA ARG A 24 -12.75 11.00 -5.94
C ARG A 24 -11.50 11.03 -6.83
N ALA A 25 -10.70 9.97 -6.80
CA ALA A 25 -9.48 9.88 -7.63
C ALA A 25 -9.83 9.97 -9.12
N LYS A 26 -10.79 9.18 -9.59
CA LYS A 26 -11.29 9.22 -10.97
C LYS A 26 -11.72 10.63 -11.38
N MET A 27 -12.61 11.24 -10.60
CA MET A 27 -13.11 12.59 -10.86
C MET A 27 -12.01 13.65 -10.96
N ILE A 28 -10.98 13.55 -10.12
CA ILE A 28 -9.87 14.51 -10.12
C ILE A 28 -8.99 14.30 -11.35
N ILE A 29 -8.65 13.07 -11.71
CA ILE A 29 -7.89 12.75 -12.91
C ILE A 29 -8.61 13.29 -14.15
N GLU A 30 -9.92 13.05 -14.27
CA GLU A 30 -10.74 13.53 -15.39
C GLU A 30 -10.75 15.08 -15.50
N LYS A 31 -10.74 15.79 -14.37
CA LYS A 31 -10.73 17.27 -14.32
C LYS A 31 -9.34 17.89 -14.47
N SER A 32 -8.28 17.13 -14.34
CA SER A 32 -6.92 17.64 -14.43
C SER A 32 -6.52 17.95 -15.86
N GLU A 33 -5.74 19.01 -16.03
CA GLU A 33 -5.17 19.45 -17.31
C GLU A 33 -3.83 18.76 -17.57
N VAL A 34 -3.10 18.49 -16.49
CA VAL A 34 -1.76 17.89 -16.51
C VAL A 34 -1.74 16.65 -15.63
N ILE A 35 -1.21 15.56 -16.15
CA ILE A 35 -1.00 14.31 -15.44
C ILE A 35 0.50 14.04 -15.36
N ILE A 36 0.98 13.79 -14.16
CA ILE A 36 2.40 13.50 -13.88
C ILE A 36 2.49 12.22 -13.07
N GLY A 37 3.45 11.36 -13.36
CA GLY A 37 3.65 10.15 -12.56
C GLY A 37 4.80 9.28 -13.03
N TYR A 38 5.10 8.26 -12.22
CA TYR A 38 5.92 7.15 -12.67
C TYR A 38 5.20 6.42 -13.81
N ASP A 39 5.92 6.08 -14.88
CA ASP A 39 5.35 5.54 -16.11
C ASP A 39 4.36 4.38 -15.87
N THR A 40 4.75 3.40 -15.05
CA THR A 40 3.88 2.27 -14.67
C THR A 40 2.58 2.71 -13.98
N TYR A 41 2.59 3.81 -13.23
CA TYR A 41 1.39 4.31 -12.54
C TYR A 41 0.48 5.11 -13.46
N VAL A 42 1.07 5.87 -14.38
CA VAL A 42 0.32 6.58 -15.43
C VAL A 42 -0.40 5.58 -16.33
N SER A 43 0.23 4.45 -16.65
CA SER A 43 -0.39 3.39 -17.47
C SER A 43 -1.62 2.75 -16.82
N LEU A 44 -1.79 2.82 -15.50
CA LEU A 44 -2.99 2.32 -14.80
C LEU A 44 -4.23 3.20 -15.04
N VAL A 45 -4.07 4.39 -15.61
CA VAL A 45 -5.15 5.37 -15.83
C VAL A 45 -5.19 5.86 -17.27
N GLU A 46 -4.61 5.11 -18.19
CA GLU A 46 -4.39 5.52 -19.60
C GLU A 46 -5.69 5.98 -20.30
N ASP A 47 -6.78 5.29 -20.04
CA ASP A 47 -8.10 5.59 -20.62
C ASP A 47 -8.75 6.85 -20.05
N LEU A 48 -8.35 7.31 -18.85
CA LEU A 48 -8.85 8.54 -18.22
C LEU A 48 -8.08 9.81 -18.63
N ILE A 49 -6.95 9.65 -19.33
CA ILE A 49 -6.02 10.76 -19.60
C ILE A 49 -5.93 11.13 -21.07
N THR A 50 -6.77 10.56 -21.92
CA THR A 50 -6.83 10.89 -23.36
C THR A 50 -7.02 12.39 -23.56
N GLY A 51 -6.17 12.99 -24.41
CA GLY A 51 -6.20 14.41 -24.75
C GLY A 51 -5.64 15.36 -23.68
N LYS A 52 -5.03 14.81 -22.61
CA LYS A 52 -4.38 15.59 -21.56
C LYS A 52 -2.87 15.73 -21.82
N GLU A 53 -2.27 16.69 -21.16
CA GLU A 53 -0.81 16.85 -21.13
C GLU A 53 -0.24 15.87 -20.10
N VAL A 54 0.60 14.90 -20.55
CA VAL A 54 1.07 13.78 -19.74
C VAL A 54 2.59 13.76 -19.65
N TYR A 55 3.12 13.71 -18.42
CA TYR A 55 4.54 13.60 -18.14
C TYR A 55 4.84 12.29 -17.40
N ARG A 56 5.60 11.43 -18.07
CA ARG A 56 5.99 10.12 -17.56
C ARG A 56 7.43 10.15 -17.10
N TYR A 57 7.67 9.68 -15.91
CA TYR A 57 8.99 9.64 -15.28
C TYR A 57 9.46 8.22 -15.05
N ALA A 58 10.76 8.02 -15.07
CA ALA A 58 11.40 6.78 -14.64
C ALA A 58 11.43 6.68 -13.10
N MET A 59 11.79 5.49 -12.61
CA MET A 59 12.11 5.29 -11.19
C MET A 59 13.32 6.15 -10.80
N THR A 60 13.41 6.58 -9.55
CA THR A 60 14.44 7.47 -9.01
C THR A 60 14.39 8.94 -9.46
N GLN A 61 13.32 9.35 -10.14
CA GLN A 61 13.07 10.74 -10.53
C GLN A 61 11.95 11.39 -9.69
N GLU A 62 11.85 11.00 -8.42
CA GLU A 62 10.81 11.48 -7.51
C GLU A 62 10.83 12.99 -7.34
N VAL A 63 12.03 13.55 -7.13
CA VAL A 63 12.22 14.98 -6.90
C VAL A 63 11.86 15.79 -8.15
N ASP A 64 12.28 15.32 -9.33
CA ASP A 64 12.03 16.02 -10.60
C ASP A 64 10.53 16.10 -10.89
N ARG A 65 9.80 14.96 -10.77
CA ARG A 65 8.35 14.95 -11.01
C ARG A 65 7.58 15.72 -9.95
N ALA A 66 8.05 15.77 -8.69
CA ALA A 66 7.44 16.56 -7.64
C ALA A 66 7.59 18.08 -7.92
N ASN A 67 8.80 18.53 -8.26
CA ASN A 67 9.05 19.92 -8.63
C ASN A 67 8.23 20.32 -9.86
N GLN A 68 8.21 19.49 -10.91
CA GLN A 68 7.44 19.80 -12.11
C GLN A 68 5.94 19.91 -11.82
N ALA A 69 5.39 19.04 -10.94
CA ALA A 69 3.99 19.12 -10.56
C ALA A 69 3.66 20.42 -9.82
N ILE A 70 4.53 20.86 -8.92
CA ILE A 70 4.41 22.13 -8.22
C ILE A 70 4.50 23.29 -9.20
N ASP A 71 5.49 23.30 -10.10
CA ASP A 71 5.71 24.38 -11.07
C ASP A 71 4.51 24.57 -12.01
N PHE A 72 3.87 23.49 -12.47
CA PHE A 72 2.63 23.61 -13.26
C PHE A 72 1.47 24.18 -12.44
N ALA A 73 1.34 23.76 -11.18
CA ALA A 73 0.32 24.32 -10.30
C ALA A 73 0.56 25.80 -10.02
N GLU A 74 1.80 26.23 -9.79
CA GLU A 74 2.17 27.66 -9.61
C GLU A 74 1.85 28.50 -10.85
N LYS A 75 1.86 27.89 -12.04
CA LYS A 75 1.43 28.52 -13.31
C LYS A 75 -0.10 28.52 -13.51
N GLY A 76 -0.88 28.19 -12.46
CA GLY A 76 -2.35 28.22 -12.49
C GLY A 76 -3.03 27.00 -13.09
N ARG A 77 -2.29 25.90 -13.35
CA ARG A 77 -2.82 24.65 -13.92
C ARG A 77 -3.46 23.74 -12.86
N ILE A 78 -4.34 22.87 -13.31
CA ILE A 78 -4.88 21.76 -12.51
C ILE A 78 -4.05 20.52 -12.81
N VAL A 79 -3.30 20.05 -11.80
CA VAL A 79 -2.30 18.99 -11.94
C VAL A 79 -2.69 17.79 -11.08
N SER A 80 -2.65 16.59 -11.63
CA SER A 80 -2.66 15.33 -10.89
C SER A 80 -1.28 14.69 -10.93
N LEU A 81 -0.65 14.53 -9.76
CA LEU A 81 0.51 13.67 -9.56
C LEU A 81 0.00 12.30 -9.11
N VAL A 82 0.02 11.31 -10.01
CA VAL A 82 -0.56 9.99 -9.79
C VAL A 82 0.43 9.03 -9.12
N SER A 83 -0.08 8.24 -8.18
CA SER A 83 0.67 7.22 -7.44
C SER A 83 -0.18 5.95 -7.30
N SER A 84 0.43 4.79 -7.47
CA SER A 84 -0.25 3.50 -7.19
C SER A 84 -0.59 3.39 -5.70
N GLY A 85 -1.66 2.70 -5.36
CA GLY A 85 -2.12 2.55 -4.00
C GLY A 85 -2.60 3.86 -3.40
N ASP A 86 -2.07 4.21 -2.24
CA ASP A 86 -2.30 5.45 -1.51
C ASP A 86 -1.03 6.31 -1.50
N PRO A 87 -1.08 7.61 -1.84
CA PRO A 87 0.11 8.45 -1.94
C PRO A 87 0.68 8.85 -0.57
N GLY A 88 -0.05 8.62 0.52
CA GLY A 88 0.38 8.84 1.90
C GLY A 88 1.10 7.63 2.52
N ILE A 89 1.03 6.45 1.87
CA ILE A 89 1.69 5.23 2.37
C ILE A 89 2.89 4.89 1.47
N TYR A 90 4.09 5.32 1.88
CA TYR A 90 5.34 5.20 1.10
C TYR A 90 5.25 5.81 -0.31
N GLY A 91 4.38 6.82 -0.48
CA GLY A 91 4.14 7.49 -1.75
C GLY A 91 4.68 8.91 -1.79
N MET A 92 4.14 9.72 -2.71
CA MET A 92 4.72 11.02 -3.10
C MET A 92 4.30 12.20 -2.21
N VAL A 93 3.27 12.04 -1.36
CA VAL A 93 2.69 13.20 -0.65
C VAL A 93 3.67 13.82 0.36
N GLY A 94 4.49 13.00 1.02
CA GLY A 94 5.52 13.49 1.95
C GLY A 94 6.51 14.42 1.24
N LEU A 95 7.08 13.97 0.12
CA LEU A 95 8.02 14.76 -0.67
C LEU A 95 7.41 16.08 -1.18
N ILE A 96 6.15 16.08 -1.61
CA ILE A 96 5.45 17.31 -2.01
C ILE A 96 5.40 18.31 -0.86
N TYR A 97 5.01 17.88 0.34
CA TYR A 97 4.96 18.78 1.49
C TYR A 97 6.33 19.23 1.97
N GLU A 98 7.36 18.38 1.87
CA GLU A 98 8.75 18.77 2.18
C GLU A 98 9.24 19.90 1.25
N ILE A 99 9.01 19.77 -0.07
CA ILE A 99 9.38 20.81 -1.04
C ILE A 99 8.57 22.10 -0.79
N LEU A 100 7.28 21.98 -0.58
CA LEU A 100 6.41 23.12 -0.32
C LEU A 100 6.79 23.86 0.97
N ALA A 101 7.18 23.14 2.03
CA ALA A 101 7.66 23.73 3.26
C ALA A 101 8.96 24.53 3.04
N GLN A 102 9.90 24.00 2.22
CA GLN A 102 11.13 24.72 1.85
C GLN A 102 10.85 25.97 1.00
N LYS A 103 9.78 25.93 0.17
CA LYS A 103 9.32 27.09 -0.62
C LYS A 103 8.51 28.12 0.19
N GLY A 104 8.26 27.88 1.47
CA GLY A 104 7.45 28.78 2.32
C GLY A 104 5.96 28.77 1.99
N TRP A 105 5.45 27.67 1.39
CA TRP A 105 4.03 27.52 1.09
C TRP A 105 3.16 27.65 2.34
N ASN A 106 2.07 28.41 2.23
CA ASN A 106 1.11 28.58 3.31
C ASN A 106 -0.29 28.16 2.84
N ARG A 107 -0.89 27.24 3.56
CA ARG A 107 -2.22 26.70 3.26
C ARG A 107 -3.32 27.75 3.32
N GLU A 108 -3.20 28.69 4.25
CA GLU A 108 -4.20 29.76 4.49
C GLU A 108 -4.01 30.96 3.54
N ASP A 109 -2.87 31.05 2.84
CA ASP A 109 -2.62 32.12 1.89
C ASP A 109 -3.41 31.89 0.60
N SER A 110 -4.32 32.81 0.31
CA SER A 110 -5.13 32.77 -0.91
C SER A 110 -4.32 32.91 -2.21
N SER A 111 -3.09 33.39 -2.16
CA SER A 111 -2.17 33.49 -3.30
C SER A 111 -1.43 32.17 -3.56
N SER A 112 -1.31 31.30 -2.58
CA SER A 112 -0.66 29.99 -2.71
C SER A 112 -1.49 29.01 -3.54
N ILE A 113 -0.84 28.02 -4.15
CA ILE A 113 -1.52 26.93 -4.85
C ILE A 113 -2.36 26.09 -3.87
N TYR A 114 -3.49 25.58 -4.36
CA TYR A 114 -4.25 24.59 -3.59
C TYR A 114 -3.58 23.21 -3.69
N VAL A 115 -3.39 22.54 -2.57
CA VAL A 115 -2.80 21.20 -2.52
C VAL A 115 -3.73 20.25 -1.75
N GLU A 116 -4.02 19.10 -2.37
CA GLU A 116 -4.86 18.06 -1.78
C GLU A 116 -4.23 16.67 -2.00
N CYS A 117 -4.15 15.88 -0.92
CA CYS A 117 -3.91 14.45 -1.03
C CYS A 117 -5.26 13.76 -1.25
N VAL A 118 -5.39 13.02 -2.35
CA VAL A 118 -6.57 12.21 -2.68
C VAL A 118 -6.23 10.76 -2.37
N PRO A 119 -6.81 10.17 -1.32
CA PRO A 119 -6.45 8.82 -0.89
C PRO A 119 -6.86 7.77 -1.92
N GLY A 120 -6.11 6.67 -1.92
CA GLY A 120 -6.40 5.47 -2.72
C GLY A 120 -6.41 4.21 -1.87
N VAL A 121 -6.90 3.11 -2.43
CA VAL A 121 -6.82 1.79 -1.78
C VAL A 121 -5.37 1.31 -1.83
N SER A 122 -4.71 1.27 -0.67
CA SER A 122 -3.31 0.86 -0.56
C SER A 122 -3.12 -0.66 -0.77
N SER A 123 -1.90 -1.10 -1.07
CA SER A 123 -1.59 -2.53 -1.15
C SER A 123 -1.76 -3.23 0.22
N LEU A 124 -1.66 -2.52 1.33
CA LEU A 124 -2.03 -3.02 2.65
C LEU A 124 -3.44 -3.61 2.65
N ASN A 125 -4.43 -2.81 2.24
CA ASN A 125 -5.84 -3.21 2.22
C ASN A 125 -6.12 -4.23 1.10
N SER A 126 -5.63 -3.96 -0.11
CA SER A 126 -5.90 -4.78 -1.28
C SER A 126 -5.31 -6.19 -1.16
N CYS A 127 -4.07 -6.31 -0.68
CA CYS A 127 -3.45 -7.62 -0.47
C CYS A 127 -4.13 -8.39 0.69
N ALA A 128 -4.48 -7.71 1.79
CA ALA A 128 -5.18 -8.34 2.89
C ALA A 128 -6.55 -8.91 2.46
N ALA A 129 -7.32 -8.16 1.66
CA ALA A 129 -8.61 -8.61 1.15
C ALA A 129 -8.52 -9.84 0.23
N LEU A 130 -7.42 -9.99 -0.50
CA LEU A 130 -7.19 -11.14 -1.40
C LEU A 130 -6.82 -12.44 -0.67
N VAL A 131 -6.33 -12.33 0.57
CA VAL A 131 -5.81 -13.49 1.31
C VAL A 131 -6.65 -13.86 2.53
N GLY A 132 -7.77 -13.20 2.76
CA GLY A 132 -8.70 -13.48 3.85
C GLY A 132 -8.88 -12.31 4.81
N SER A 133 -8.58 -12.50 6.09
CA SER A 133 -8.74 -11.48 7.13
C SER A 133 -7.52 -11.39 8.07
N PRO A 134 -6.33 -11.10 7.53
CA PRO A 134 -5.10 -11.11 8.34
C PRO A 134 -4.97 -9.90 9.28
N LEU A 135 -5.66 -8.79 9.02
CA LEU A 135 -5.48 -7.50 9.70
C LEU A 135 -6.60 -7.19 10.71
N MET A 136 -7.09 -8.18 11.40
CA MET A 136 -8.24 -8.01 12.32
C MET A 136 -7.84 -7.58 13.73
N THR A 137 -6.54 -7.64 14.08
CA THR A 137 -5.96 -7.11 15.30
C THR A 137 -4.91 -6.05 14.97
N ASP A 138 -4.09 -5.65 15.94
CA ASP A 138 -3.03 -4.67 15.72
C ASP A 138 -2.00 -5.15 14.71
N PHE A 139 -1.58 -4.27 13.84
CA PHE A 139 -0.62 -4.57 12.79
C PHE A 139 0.42 -3.47 12.63
N ALA A 140 1.59 -3.85 12.13
CA ALA A 140 2.67 -2.95 11.76
C ALA A 140 2.86 -2.94 10.24
N VAL A 141 3.32 -1.81 9.70
CA VAL A 141 3.68 -1.66 8.28
C VAL A 141 5.14 -1.25 8.20
N VAL A 142 5.95 -2.03 7.47
CA VAL A 142 7.39 -1.78 7.34
C VAL A 142 7.80 -1.87 5.88
N SER A 143 8.58 -0.90 5.40
CA SER A 143 9.20 -0.96 4.08
C SER A 143 10.64 -1.47 4.18
N MET A 144 11.00 -2.43 3.33
CA MET A 144 12.37 -2.93 3.22
C MET A 144 13.26 -2.03 2.34
N SER A 145 12.78 -0.87 1.91
CA SER A 145 13.57 0.05 1.10
C SER A 145 14.61 0.78 1.95
N ASP A 146 15.86 0.46 1.71
CA ASP A 146 17.05 1.04 2.35
C ASP A 146 17.64 2.22 1.57
N LEU A 147 16.91 2.75 0.60
CA LEU A 147 17.35 3.87 -0.22
C LEU A 147 17.50 5.18 0.58
N LEU A 148 16.52 5.47 1.43
CA LEU A 148 16.45 6.70 2.23
C LEU A 148 16.54 6.45 3.74
N VAL A 149 16.32 5.20 4.17
CA VAL A 149 16.37 4.79 5.57
C VAL A 149 17.45 3.74 5.75
N PRO A 150 18.44 3.94 6.64
CA PRO A 150 19.49 2.96 6.90
C PRO A 150 18.92 1.59 7.31
N TRP A 151 19.58 0.52 6.85
CA TRP A 151 19.11 -0.85 7.07
C TRP A 151 19.01 -1.21 8.56
N ASP A 152 19.93 -0.77 9.39
CA ASP A 152 19.89 -0.99 10.84
C ASP A 152 18.65 -0.38 11.52
N ILE A 153 18.12 0.72 11.00
CA ILE A 153 16.87 1.32 11.48
C ILE A 153 15.67 0.46 11.04
N ILE A 154 15.70 -0.08 9.82
CA ILE A 154 14.65 -0.99 9.33
C ILE A 154 14.65 -2.27 10.18
N VAL A 155 15.81 -2.86 10.46
CA VAL A 155 15.97 -4.04 11.33
C VAL A 155 15.33 -3.81 12.69
N LYS A 156 15.60 -2.68 13.35
CA LYS A 156 14.99 -2.31 14.64
C LYS A 156 13.47 -2.27 14.58
N ARG A 157 12.90 -1.76 13.48
CA ARG A 157 11.43 -1.70 13.27
C ARG A 157 10.83 -3.09 13.07
N VAL A 158 11.49 -3.93 12.29
CA VAL A 158 11.08 -5.33 12.08
C VAL A 158 11.12 -6.09 13.41
N GLU A 159 12.20 -5.94 14.18
CA GLU A 159 12.36 -6.61 15.48
C GLU A 159 11.29 -6.15 16.48
N ALA A 160 11.01 -4.85 16.56
CA ALA A 160 9.94 -4.31 17.39
C ALA A 160 8.56 -4.87 17.00
N ALA A 161 8.27 -4.97 15.70
CA ALA A 161 7.03 -5.56 15.20
C ALA A 161 6.92 -7.07 15.53
N ALA A 162 8.03 -7.80 15.39
CA ALA A 162 8.09 -9.21 15.72
C ALA A 162 7.92 -9.45 17.23
N MET A 163 8.64 -8.72 18.07
CA MET A 163 8.58 -8.80 19.54
C MET A 163 7.20 -8.40 20.07
N GLY A 164 6.57 -7.37 19.49
CA GLY A 164 5.24 -6.89 19.89
C GLY A 164 4.08 -7.77 19.41
N ASP A 165 4.36 -8.88 18.74
CA ASP A 165 3.36 -9.81 18.18
C ASP A 165 2.37 -9.17 17.18
N TYR A 166 2.80 -8.14 16.44
CA TYR A 166 1.98 -7.53 15.40
C TYR A 166 1.91 -8.40 14.14
N VAL A 167 0.73 -8.50 13.53
CA VAL A 167 0.69 -8.86 12.11
C VAL A 167 1.48 -7.81 11.33
N THR A 168 2.42 -8.24 10.48
CA THR A 168 3.33 -7.27 9.85
C THR A 168 3.19 -7.29 8.33
N VAL A 169 2.91 -6.12 7.77
CA VAL A 169 2.82 -5.91 6.31
C VAL A 169 4.12 -5.32 5.81
N ILE A 170 4.79 -6.06 4.94
CA ILE A 170 6.11 -5.72 4.40
C ILE A 170 5.94 -5.18 2.98
N TYR A 171 6.32 -3.92 2.79
CA TYR A 171 6.42 -3.25 1.49
C TYR A 171 7.83 -3.35 0.93
N ASN A 172 7.95 -3.35 -0.39
CA ASN A 172 9.24 -3.38 -1.09
C ASN A 172 10.13 -4.54 -0.63
N PRO A 173 9.64 -5.80 -0.55
CA PRO A 173 10.36 -6.92 0.06
C PRO A 173 11.69 -7.23 -0.64
N ALA A 174 11.78 -6.97 -1.95
CA ALA A 174 13.00 -7.17 -2.72
C ALA A 174 13.12 -6.20 -3.90
N SER A 175 14.33 -6.10 -4.44
CA SER A 175 14.63 -5.44 -5.72
C SER A 175 15.88 -6.08 -6.32
N LYS A 176 16.29 -5.66 -7.53
CA LYS A 176 17.55 -6.14 -8.16
C LYS A 176 18.79 -5.95 -7.25
N LYS A 177 18.77 -4.97 -6.35
CA LYS A 177 19.88 -4.66 -5.41
C LYS A 177 19.61 -5.19 -3.99
N ARG A 178 18.36 -5.40 -3.61
CA ARG A 178 17.95 -5.88 -2.28
C ARG A 178 17.61 -7.37 -2.37
N VAL A 179 18.56 -8.21 -2.00
CA VAL A 179 18.44 -9.67 -2.12
C VAL A 179 18.51 -10.39 -0.75
N HIS A 180 19.07 -9.74 0.28
CA HIS A 180 19.24 -10.34 1.61
C HIS A 180 18.19 -9.87 2.62
N GLN A 181 17.59 -8.70 2.42
CA GLN A 181 16.73 -8.02 3.39
C GLN A 181 15.54 -8.89 3.84
N LEU A 182 14.88 -9.59 2.91
CA LEU A 182 13.77 -10.46 3.28
C LEU A 182 14.24 -11.71 4.05
N ARG A 183 15.40 -12.27 3.71
CA ARG A 183 16.00 -13.37 4.48
C ARG A 183 16.30 -12.93 5.90
N ASP A 184 16.97 -11.80 6.09
CA ASP A 184 17.31 -11.27 7.40
C ASP A 184 16.04 -10.96 8.21
N THR A 185 15.00 -10.43 7.54
CA THR A 185 13.67 -10.20 8.13
C THR A 185 13.04 -11.53 8.60
N ARG A 186 13.08 -12.58 7.77
CA ARG A 186 12.60 -13.91 8.15
C ARG A 186 13.31 -14.44 9.41
N GLU A 187 14.63 -14.33 9.46
CA GLU A 187 15.42 -14.78 10.61
C GLU A 187 15.07 -13.99 11.89
N ILE A 188 14.74 -12.71 11.77
CA ILE A 188 14.24 -11.93 12.91
C ILE A 188 12.89 -12.45 13.37
N PHE A 189 11.94 -12.67 12.48
CA PHE A 189 10.63 -13.20 12.86
C PHE A 189 10.72 -14.59 13.48
N LEU A 190 11.59 -15.48 13.02
CA LEU A 190 11.79 -16.81 13.58
C LEU A 190 12.30 -16.83 15.03
N LYS A 191 12.83 -15.72 15.55
CA LYS A 191 13.16 -15.57 16.98
C LYS A 191 11.91 -15.46 17.86
N TYR A 192 10.77 -15.00 17.29
CA TYR A 192 9.56 -14.64 18.03
C TYR A 192 8.32 -15.41 17.54
N ARG A 193 8.39 -16.09 16.42
CA ARG A 193 7.30 -16.79 15.74
C ARG A 193 7.67 -18.24 15.50
N LYS A 194 6.66 -19.09 15.43
CA LYS A 194 6.84 -20.48 15.01
C LYS A 194 7.16 -20.55 13.52
N PRO A 195 7.92 -21.55 13.06
CA PRO A 195 8.20 -21.75 11.65
C PRO A 195 6.94 -21.90 10.78
N ASP A 196 5.88 -22.49 11.33
CA ASP A 196 4.59 -22.72 10.69
C ASP A 196 3.64 -21.51 10.73
N THR A 197 4.08 -20.36 11.27
CA THR A 197 3.29 -19.11 11.24
C THR A 197 2.89 -18.76 9.81
N PRO A 198 1.57 -18.55 9.54
CA PRO A 198 1.10 -18.22 8.20
C PRO A 198 1.68 -16.90 7.69
N ILE A 199 2.07 -16.90 6.43
CA ILE A 199 2.41 -15.71 5.67
C ILE A 199 1.65 -15.69 4.35
N ALA A 200 1.43 -14.49 3.82
CA ALA A 200 0.91 -14.32 2.48
C ALA A 200 1.86 -13.48 1.62
N ILE A 201 2.08 -13.88 0.39
CA ILE A 201 2.86 -13.16 -0.62
C ILE A 201 1.89 -12.81 -1.75
N VAL A 202 1.69 -11.52 -1.99
CA VAL A 202 0.78 -11.02 -3.03
C VAL A 202 1.56 -10.13 -3.97
N LYS A 203 1.65 -10.53 -5.23
CA LYS A 203 2.27 -9.77 -6.31
C LYS A 203 1.19 -9.21 -7.22
N GLY A 204 1.28 -7.93 -7.56
CA GLY A 204 0.39 -7.30 -8.52
C GLY A 204 -1.10 -7.37 -8.16
N ALA A 205 -1.47 -7.11 -6.90
CA ALA A 205 -2.86 -7.17 -6.43
C ALA A 205 -3.81 -6.42 -7.38
N TYR A 206 -4.87 -7.09 -7.84
CA TYR A 206 -5.88 -6.57 -8.78
C TYR A 206 -5.32 -6.10 -10.14
N ARG A 207 -4.16 -6.61 -10.55
CA ARG A 207 -3.58 -6.41 -11.88
C ARG A 207 -3.64 -7.72 -12.67
N GLU A 208 -3.45 -7.66 -13.99
CA GLU A 208 -3.36 -8.86 -14.85
C GLU A 208 -2.25 -9.83 -14.39
N SER A 209 -1.17 -9.29 -13.82
CA SER A 209 -0.04 -10.06 -13.28
C SER A 209 -0.23 -10.51 -11.84
N GLN A 210 -1.49 -10.59 -11.34
CA GLN A 210 -1.75 -10.99 -9.95
C GLN A 210 -1.34 -12.44 -9.69
N GLU A 211 -0.50 -12.60 -8.67
CA GLU A 211 -0.11 -13.91 -8.13
C GLU A 211 -0.27 -13.88 -6.60
N ILE A 212 -0.80 -14.95 -6.03
CA ILE A 212 -1.08 -15.05 -4.58
C ILE A 212 -0.57 -16.39 -4.07
N VAL A 213 0.19 -16.36 -2.98
CA VAL A 213 0.59 -17.55 -2.23
C VAL A 213 0.35 -17.31 -0.75
N VAL A 214 -0.37 -18.25 -0.12
CA VAL A 214 -0.43 -18.35 1.34
C VAL A 214 0.40 -19.57 1.74
N THR A 215 1.42 -19.35 2.55
CA THR A 215 2.40 -20.34 2.96
C THR A 215 2.81 -20.13 4.43
N THR A 216 3.99 -20.57 4.83
CA THR A 216 4.50 -20.46 6.20
C THR A 216 5.82 -19.70 6.26
N LEU A 217 6.16 -19.19 7.44
CA LEU A 217 7.35 -18.36 7.66
C LEU A 217 8.64 -19.10 7.27
N ASP A 218 8.76 -20.40 7.57
CA ASP A 218 9.90 -21.22 7.18
C ASP A 218 10.06 -21.36 5.66
N LYS A 219 8.94 -21.37 4.92
CA LYS A 219 8.92 -21.52 3.45
C LYS A 219 8.93 -20.18 2.70
N MET A 220 8.98 -19.05 3.39
CA MET A 220 8.94 -17.72 2.77
C MET A 220 9.92 -17.57 1.59
N LEU A 221 11.11 -18.13 1.70
CA LEU A 221 12.17 -17.98 0.70
C LEU A 221 12.02 -18.94 -0.51
N GLU A 222 11.09 -19.89 -0.47
CA GLU A 222 10.81 -20.77 -1.62
C GLU A 222 10.10 -20.01 -2.77
N HIS A 223 9.55 -18.82 -2.49
CA HIS A 223 8.80 -17.99 -3.41
C HIS A 223 9.55 -16.71 -3.81
N GLN A 224 10.88 -16.76 -3.93
CA GLN A 224 11.72 -15.59 -4.23
C GLN A 224 11.44 -14.98 -5.61
N ASP A 225 10.97 -15.77 -6.56
CA ASP A 225 10.56 -15.36 -7.91
C ASP A 225 9.35 -14.42 -7.94
N MET A 226 8.51 -14.47 -6.91
CA MET A 226 7.39 -13.55 -6.73
C MET A 226 7.81 -12.19 -6.16
N LEU A 227 9.00 -12.08 -5.59
CA LEU A 227 9.41 -10.89 -4.84
C LEU A 227 9.87 -9.76 -5.74
N GLY A 228 9.34 -8.57 -5.51
CA GLY A 228 9.67 -7.39 -6.30
C GLY A 228 9.01 -6.12 -5.78
N MET A 229 9.07 -5.08 -6.60
CA MET A 229 8.55 -3.74 -6.26
C MET A 229 7.02 -3.67 -6.17
N ILE A 230 6.32 -4.61 -6.80
CA ILE A 230 4.84 -4.68 -6.80
C ILE A 230 4.34 -5.82 -5.91
N THR A 231 5.21 -6.32 -5.01
CA THR A 231 4.88 -7.41 -4.08
C THR A 231 4.73 -6.88 -2.67
N THR A 232 3.72 -7.39 -1.98
CA THR A 232 3.51 -7.17 -0.55
C THR A 232 3.55 -8.52 0.16
N VAL A 233 4.25 -8.59 1.30
CA VAL A 233 4.27 -9.79 2.15
C VAL A 233 3.54 -9.47 3.45
N ILE A 234 2.65 -10.34 3.88
CA ILE A 234 1.93 -10.24 5.16
C ILE A 234 2.41 -11.38 6.04
N VAL A 235 3.02 -11.05 7.16
CA VAL A 235 3.49 -12.02 8.18
C VAL A 235 2.47 -12.05 9.31
N GLY A 236 1.93 -13.23 9.59
CA GLY A 236 1.01 -13.46 10.70
C GLY A 236 1.63 -13.27 12.07
N ASN A 237 0.80 -13.17 13.09
CA ASN A 237 1.20 -13.19 14.48
C ASN A 237 0.96 -14.57 15.12
N SER A 238 1.17 -14.68 16.45
CA SER A 238 1.03 -15.94 17.17
C SER A 238 -0.37 -16.57 17.12
N SER A 239 -1.42 -15.78 16.85
CA SER A 239 -2.82 -16.22 16.76
C SER A 239 -3.31 -16.45 15.34
N THR A 240 -2.53 -16.06 14.33
CA THR A 240 -2.90 -16.22 12.91
C THR A 240 -2.89 -17.69 12.51
N PHE A 241 -3.92 -18.12 11.77
CA PHE A 241 -4.02 -19.48 11.24
C PHE A 241 -4.43 -19.48 9.77
N ASN A 242 -4.17 -20.60 9.09
CA ASN A 242 -4.64 -20.85 7.72
C ASN A 242 -5.91 -21.69 7.77
N TYR A 243 -6.92 -21.32 6.99
CA TYR A 243 -8.13 -22.09 6.79
C TYR A 243 -8.53 -22.01 5.30
N GLU A 244 -8.60 -23.15 4.62
CA GLU A 244 -8.97 -23.23 3.19
C GLU A 244 -8.16 -22.26 2.30
N GLY A 245 -6.86 -22.14 2.56
CA GLY A 245 -5.98 -21.23 1.81
C GLY A 245 -6.12 -19.74 2.19
N MET A 246 -6.95 -19.42 3.18
CA MET A 246 -7.12 -18.07 3.71
C MET A 246 -6.30 -17.86 4.98
N MET A 247 -5.66 -16.71 5.08
CA MET A 247 -4.95 -16.27 6.27
C MET A 247 -5.91 -15.51 7.19
N ILE A 248 -6.16 -16.04 8.37
CA ILE A 248 -7.13 -15.50 9.33
C ILE A 248 -6.43 -15.12 10.63
N ASN A 249 -6.59 -13.87 11.05
CA ASN A 249 -6.19 -13.39 12.36
C ASN A 249 -7.45 -13.18 13.22
N PRO A 250 -7.69 -14.02 14.23
CA PRO A 250 -8.93 -13.98 15.00
C PRO A 250 -8.95 -12.79 15.95
N ARG A 251 -10.08 -12.08 15.99
CA ARG A 251 -10.29 -10.98 16.95
C ARG A 251 -10.77 -11.46 18.33
N GLY A 252 -10.88 -12.78 18.55
CA GLY A 252 -11.28 -13.36 19.83
C GLY A 252 -12.79 -13.58 20.00
N TYR A 253 -13.60 -13.43 18.96
CA TYR A 253 -15.05 -13.68 19.05
C TYR A 253 -15.35 -15.12 19.44
N THR A 254 -14.65 -16.10 18.86
CA THR A 254 -14.85 -17.53 19.13
C THR A 254 -14.49 -17.95 20.54
N SER A 255 -13.58 -17.21 21.20
CA SER A 255 -13.21 -17.47 22.60
C SER A 255 -14.21 -16.87 23.60
N LYS A 256 -15.01 -15.90 23.17
CA LYS A 256 -15.95 -15.16 24.05
C LYS A 256 -17.42 -15.49 23.80
N TYR A 257 -17.76 -15.88 22.58
CA TYR A 257 -19.15 -16.11 22.16
C TYR A 257 -19.29 -17.44 21.45
N GLU A 258 -20.40 -18.15 21.67
CA GLU A 258 -20.82 -19.24 20.79
C GLU A 258 -21.30 -18.66 19.47
N LEU A 259 -20.48 -18.77 18.43
CA LEU A 259 -20.82 -18.24 17.10
C LEU A 259 -21.79 -19.12 16.31
N ILE A 260 -21.86 -20.41 16.68
CA ILE A 260 -22.77 -21.39 16.08
C ILE A 260 -23.75 -21.84 17.17
N LYS A 261 -25.03 -21.48 17.05
CA LYS A 261 -26.06 -22.09 17.89
C LYS A 261 -26.15 -23.55 17.50
N GLN A 262 -25.86 -24.45 18.44
CA GLN A 262 -26.21 -25.87 18.27
C GLN A 262 -27.73 -25.90 17.97
N GLN A 263 -28.10 -26.40 16.80
CA GLN A 263 -29.50 -26.74 16.54
C GLN A 263 -29.82 -27.85 17.52
N GLN A 264 -30.51 -27.52 18.64
CA GLN A 264 -31.14 -28.50 19.47
C GLN A 264 -32.11 -29.26 18.56
N GLN A 265 -31.80 -30.50 18.27
CA GLN A 265 -32.74 -31.44 17.69
C GLN A 265 -33.91 -31.51 18.66
N GLN A 266 -34.96 -30.72 18.42
CA GLN A 266 -36.27 -31.00 18.99
C GLN A 266 -36.74 -32.29 18.32
N GLN A 267 -36.55 -33.42 18.99
CA GLN A 267 -37.28 -34.63 18.68
C GLN A 267 -38.78 -34.31 18.91
N PRO A 268 -39.67 -34.49 17.93
CA PRO A 268 -41.08 -34.36 18.18
C PRO A 268 -41.48 -35.49 19.12
N THR A 269 -41.91 -35.16 20.34
CA THR A 269 -42.62 -36.06 21.24
C THR A 269 -43.89 -36.47 20.53
N LYS A 270 -43.95 -37.71 20.02
CA LYS A 270 -45.18 -38.34 19.60
C LYS A 270 -46.05 -38.54 20.84
N GLN A 271 -47.18 -37.86 20.93
CA GLN A 271 -48.34 -38.24 21.70
C GLN A 271 -49.21 -39.19 20.88
#